data_1d5be1b4d775de6aa09c032f97c426a8
#
_entry.id   1d5be1b4d775de6aa09c032f97c426a8
#
_cell.length_a   1.000
_cell.length_b   1.000
_cell.length_c   1.000
_cell.angle_alpha   90.00
_cell.angle_beta   90.00
_cell.angle_gamma   90.00
#
_symmetry.space_group_name_H-M   'P 1'
#
loop_
_entity.id
_entity.type
_entity.pdbx_description
1 polymer ?
#
loop_
_entity_poly.entity_id
_entity_poly.type
_entity_poly.pdbx_seq_one_letter_code
_entity_poly.pdbx_strand_id
1 'polypeptide(L)'
;MALRRETFESARVADFWTGSVSDDYRLTEAIRTAGLGIQFAPRAMVATTGECSASEFLSWAVRQLIITRVYRPALWWLGFLAHLLYCGAMLAGVVVVAGGGLWALPILLLGFVPGMWRGVLRERAARVMFPGRAAWFGRYGWVYAWLTPLATWVWLYVFLASSFRRRIEWRGNIYELRSPSMTRLVE
;
A
#
# COMPACT_ATOMS: atom_id res chain seq x y z
N MET A 1 4.58 -5.63 -14.64
CA MET A 1 5.91 -6.28 -14.57
C MET A 1 6.30 -6.83 -15.93
N ALA A 2 7.57 -6.81 -16.34
CA ALA A 2 8.05 -7.44 -17.57
C ALA A 2 9.10 -8.50 -17.21
N LEU A 3 9.05 -9.64 -17.89
CA LEU A 3 9.93 -10.79 -17.67
C LEU A 3 10.21 -11.47 -19.01
N ARG A 4 11.43 -11.92 -19.23
CA ARG A 4 11.76 -12.71 -20.41
C ARG A 4 11.14 -14.12 -20.27
N ARG A 5 10.70 -14.70 -21.39
CA ARG A 5 10.12 -16.04 -21.44
C ARG A 5 11.04 -17.09 -20.84
N GLU A 6 12.31 -17.07 -21.21
CA GLU A 6 13.34 -17.98 -20.70
C GLU A 6 13.45 -17.90 -19.16
N THR A 7 13.42 -16.67 -18.60
CA THR A 7 13.45 -16.47 -17.16
C THR A 7 12.15 -16.97 -16.48
N PHE A 8 11.00 -16.79 -17.14
CA PHE A 8 9.74 -17.32 -16.64
C PHE A 8 9.75 -18.85 -16.53
N GLU A 9 10.26 -19.51 -17.55
CA GLU A 9 10.35 -20.96 -17.62
C GLU A 9 11.41 -21.50 -16.64
N SER A 10 12.64 -20.94 -16.63
CA SER A 10 13.72 -21.40 -15.76
C SER A 10 13.46 -21.15 -14.27
N ALA A 11 12.79 -20.06 -13.91
CA ALA A 11 12.38 -19.78 -12.54
C ALA A 11 11.07 -20.50 -12.14
N ARG A 12 10.48 -21.31 -13.03
CA ARG A 12 9.27 -22.10 -12.79
C ARG A 12 8.12 -21.27 -12.23
N VAL A 13 7.92 -20.06 -12.79
CA VAL A 13 6.95 -19.08 -12.23
C VAL A 13 5.53 -19.65 -12.20
N ALA A 14 5.14 -20.46 -13.19
CA ALA A 14 3.82 -21.09 -13.26
C ALA A 14 3.51 -21.96 -12.03
N ASP A 15 4.51 -22.69 -11.52
CA ASP A 15 4.35 -23.54 -10.33
C ASP A 15 4.07 -22.71 -9.08
N PHE A 16 4.74 -21.54 -8.97
CA PHE A 16 4.49 -20.61 -7.87
C PHE A 16 3.10 -19.99 -7.95
N TRP A 17 2.53 -19.80 -9.12
CA TRP A 17 1.19 -19.24 -9.28
C TRP A 17 0.06 -20.22 -8.95
N THR A 18 0.33 -21.51 -8.96
CA THR A 18 -0.67 -22.54 -8.66
C THR A 18 -1.25 -22.33 -7.25
N GLY A 19 -2.57 -22.24 -7.14
CA GLY A 19 -3.29 -22.05 -5.87
C GLY A 19 -3.15 -20.67 -5.24
N SER A 20 -2.57 -19.68 -5.95
CA SER A 20 -2.32 -18.33 -5.50
C SER A 20 -3.31 -17.31 -6.09
N VAL A 21 -3.64 -16.26 -5.32
CA VAL A 21 -4.37 -15.09 -5.83
C VAL A 21 -3.48 -13.89 -6.10
N SER A 22 -2.22 -13.95 -5.71
CA SER A 22 -1.27 -12.84 -5.94
C SER A 22 -0.13 -13.29 -6.84
N ASP A 23 -0.26 -12.93 -8.11
CA ASP A 23 0.76 -13.10 -9.12
C ASP A 23 2.05 -12.35 -8.78
N ASP A 24 1.97 -11.11 -8.30
CA ASP A 24 3.10 -10.26 -7.96
C ASP A 24 3.98 -10.81 -6.82
N TYR A 25 3.37 -11.25 -5.71
CA TYR A 25 4.11 -11.82 -4.58
C TYR A 25 4.77 -13.13 -4.97
N ARG A 26 4.05 -13.98 -5.70
CA ARG A 26 4.56 -15.29 -6.11
C ARG A 26 5.62 -15.19 -7.20
N LEU A 27 5.45 -14.25 -8.14
CA LEU A 27 6.50 -13.95 -9.11
C LEU A 27 7.77 -13.45 -8.42
N THR A 28 7.63 -12.53 -7.46
CA THR A 28 8.77 -12.03 -6.66
C THR A 28 9.49 -13.18 -5.95
N GLU A 29 8.74 -14.13 -5.39
CA GLU A 29 9.29 -15.30 -4.72
C GLU A 29 10.02 -16.22 -5.68
N ALA A 30 9.44 -16.57 -6.84
CA ALA A 30 10.06 -17.38 -7.88
C ALA A 30 11.39 -16.80 -8.35
N ILE A 31 11.42 -15.50 -8.68
CA ILE A 31 12.63 -14.79 -9.15
C ILE A 31 13.72 -14.80 -8.08
N ARG A 32 13.37 -14.54 -6.81
CA ARG A 32 14.35 -14.57 -5.71
C ARG A 32 14.86 -15.96 -5.41
N THR A 33 14.00 -16.98 -5.49
CA THR A 33 14.40 -18.40 -5.32
C THR A 33 15.35 -18.84 -6.42
N ALA A 34 15.19 -18.31 -7.64
CA ALA A 34 16.11 -18.53 -8.75
C ALA A 34 17.43 -17.72 -8.64
N GLY A 35 17.65 -16.98 -7.55
CA GLY A 35 18.86 -16.15 -7.35
C GLY A 35 18.92 -14.90 -8.22
N LEU A 36 17.80 -14.50 -8.85
CA LEU A 36 17.75 -13.38 -9.76
C LEU A 36 17.30 -12.07 -9.07
N GLY A 37 17.79 -10.94 -9.62
CA GLY A 37 17.42 -9.61 -9.14
C GLY A 37 16.16 -9.07 -9.79
N ILE A 38 15.47 -8.18 -9.05
CA ILE A 38 14.32 -7.42 -9.55
C ILE A 38 14.71 -5.95 -9.60
N GLN A 39 14.58 -5.35 -10.79
CA GLN A 39 14.92 -3.93 -11.00
C GLN A 39 13.62 -3.11 -11.16
N PHE A 40 13.54 -1.99 -10.45
CA PHE A 40 12.48 -1.01 -10.64
C PHE A 40 12.70 -0.21 -11.93
N ALA A 41 11.70 -0.15 -12.79
CA ALA A 41 11.72 0.56 -14.05
C ALA A 41 10.71 1.73 -14.03
N PRO A 42 11.09 2.94 -13.60
CA PRO A 42 10.15 4.07 -13.45
C PRO A 42 9.50 4.47 -14.78
N ARG A 43 10.17 4.28 -15.92
CA ARG A 43 9.61 4.57 -17.25
C ARG A 43 8.53 3.60 -17.71
N ALA A 44 8.37 2.45 -17.03
CA ALA A 44 7.32 1.48 -17.30
C ALA A 44 6.03 1.75 -16.50
N MET A 45 6.01 2.78 -15.67
CA MET A 45 4.82 3.16 -14.93
C MET A 45 3.78 3.78 -15.85
N VAL A 46 2.53 3.36 -15.69
CA VAL A 46 1.37 3.89 -16.42
C VAL A 46 0.39 4.52 -15.44
N ALA A 47 -0.23 5.63 -15.86
CA ALA A 47 -1.28 6.25 -15.09
C ALA A 47 -2.59 5.49 -15.30
N THR A 48 -3.21 5.05 -14.23
CA THR A 48 -4.60 4.55 -14.29
C THR A 48 -5.53 5.76 -14.34
N THR A 49 -6.40 5.76 -15.34
CA THR A 49 -7.45 6.77 -15.52
C THR A 49 -8.81 6.14 -15.25
N GLY A 50 -9.58 6.73 -14.39
CA GLY A 50 -10.91 6.28 -14.02
C GLY A 50 -11.37 6.96 -12.74
N GLU A 51 -12.66 7.03 -12.56
CA GLU A 51 -13.25 7.45 -11.30
C GLU A 51 -13.21 6.28 -10.31
N CYS A 52 -12.96 6.59 -9.05
CA CYS A 52 -12.95 5.64 -7.96
C CYS A 52 -13.63 6.30 -6.76
N SER A 53 -14.71 5.72 -6.29
CA SER A 53 -15.36 6.15 -5.06
C SER A 53 -14.49 5.83 -3.83
N ALA A 54 -14.75 6.53 -2.73
CA ALA A 54 -14.04 6.25 -1.48
C ALA A 54 -14.28 4.82 -0.96
N SER A 55 -15.48 4.27 -1.16
CA SER A 55 -15.82 2.89 -0.79
C SER A 55 -15.07 1.86 -1.61
N GLU A 56 -14.97 2.07 -2.93
CA GLU A 56 -14.19 1.20 -3.83
C GLU A 56 -12.71 1.23 -3.48
N PHE A 57 -12.17 2.43 -3.21
CA PHE A 57 -10.77 2.58 -2.77
C PHE A 57 -10.53 1.84 -1.45
N LEU A 58 -11.39 2.01 -0.43
CA LEU A 58 -11.24 1.33 0.85
C LEU A 58 -11.35 -0.19 0.70
N SER A 59 -12.30 -0.68 -0.07
CA SER A 59 -12.47 -2.10 -0.36
C SER A 59 -11.23 -2.68 -1.04
N TRP A 60 -10.70 -1.97 -2.05
CA TRP A 60 -9.46 -2.34 -2.72
C TRP A 60 -8.27 -2.34 -1.74
N ALA A 61 -8.12 -1.29 -0.92
CA ALA A 61 -7.01 -1.16 0.03
C ALA A 61 -7.04 -2.27 1.10
N VAL A 62 -8.22 -2.58 1.67
CA VAL A 62 -8.39 -3.68 2.63
C VAL A 62 -8.02 -5.01 1.98
N ARG A 63 -8.46 -5.28 0.74
CA ARG A 63 -8.08 -6.47 0.00
C ARG A 63 -6.56 -6.58 -0.17
N GLN A 64 -5.88 -5.49 -0.54
CA GLN A 64 -4.41 -5.49 -0.68
C GLN A 64 -3.70 -5.82 0.65
N LEU A 65 -4.18 -5.29 1.77
CA LEU A 65 -3.59 -5.60 3.07
C LEU A 65 -3.92 -7.01 3.57
N ILE A 66 -5.08 -7.59 3.24
CA ILE A 66 -5.35 -9.02 3.49
C ILE A 66 -4.35 -9.90 2.73
N ILE A 67 -4.12 -9.60 1.44
CA ILE A 67 -3.13 -10.30 0.62
C ILE A 67 -1.73 -10.13 1.23
N THR A 68 -1.32 -8.89 1.54
CA THR A 68 -0.02 -8.62 2.17
C THR A 68 0.17 -9.40 3.47
N ARG A 69 -0.87 -9.48 4.32
CA ARG A 69 -0.80 -10.22 5.58
C ARG A 69 -0.56 -11.71 5.38
N VAL A 70 -1.17 -12.31 4.34
CA VAL A 70 -1.00 -13.73 4.04
C VAL A 70 0.37 -14.01 3.40
N TYR A 71 0.79 -13.19 2.44
CA TYR A 71 2.00 -13.43 1.66
C TYR A 71 3.28 -12.88 2.31
N ARG A 72 3.18 -11.82 3.09
CA ARG A 72 4.31 -11.13 3.77
C ARG A 72 3.90 -10.62 5.15
N PRO A 73 3.64 -11.51 6.12
CA PRO A 73 3.13 -11.14 7.43
C PRO A 73 4.05 -10.17 8.17
N ALA A 74 5.37 -10.32 8.07
CA ALA A 74 6.31 -9.39 8.70
C ALA A 74 6.17 -7.96 8.17
N LEU A 75 5.96 -7.78 6.84
CA LEU A 75 5.73 -6.48 6.24
C LEU A 75 4.41 -5.87 6.72
N TRP A 76 3.36 -6.70 6.83
CA TRP A 76 2.07 -6.27 7.34
C TRP A 76 2.17 -5.81 8.79
N TRP A 77 2.81 -6.59 9.67
CA TRP A 77 3.01 -6.22 11.08
C TRP A 77 3.85 -4.95 11.24
N LEU A 78 4.93 -4.82 10.50
CA LEU A 78 5.75 -3.61 10.51
C LEU A 78 4.94 -2.38 10.11
N GLY A 79 4.16 -2.48 9.03
CA GLY A 79 3.27 -1.42 8.58
C GLY A 79 2.20 -1.08 9.61
N PHE A 80 1.52 -2.08 10.18
CA PHE A 80 0.49 -1.88 11.20
C PHE A 80 1.04 -1.17 12.44
N LEU A 81 2.14 -1.66 13.00
CA LEU A 81 2.75 -1.06 14.19
C LEU A 81 3.23 0.37 13.92
N ALA A 82 3.83 0.64 12.77
CA ALA A 82 4.25 1.98 12.40
C ALA A 82 3.06 2.96 12.35
N HIS A 83 1.93 2.55 11.75
CA HIS A 83 0.73 3.38 11.69
C HIS A 83 0.07 3.54 13.06
N LEU A 84 0.02 2.47 13.87
CA LEU A 84 -0.53 2.50 15.21
C LEU A 84 0.26 3.45 16.12
N LEU A 85 1.59 3.36 16.11
CA LEU A 85 2.46 4.24 16.89
C LEU A 85 2.35 5.69 16.45
N TYR A 86 2.36 5.94 15.13
CA TYR A 86 2.21 7.29 14.60
C TYR A 86 0.86 7.91 15.00
N CYS A 87 -0.24 7.24 14.71
CA CYS A 87 -1.58 7.74 15.01
C CYS A 87 -1.81 7.86 16.52
N GLY A 88 -1.31 6.90 17.31
CA GLY A 88 -1.37 6.95 18.77
C GLY A 88 -0.61 8.14 19.35
N ALA A 89 0.62 8.38 18.88
CA ALA A 89 1.42 9.54 19.30
C ALA A 89 0.75 10.87 18.90
N MET A 90 0.21 10.95 17.68
CA MET A 90 -0.50 12.15 17.22
C MET A 90 -1.76 12.40 18.06
N LEU A 91 -2.55 11.35 18.35
CA LEU A 91 -3.75 11.48 19.17
C LEU A 91 -3.39 11.91 20.61
N ALA A 92 -2.41 11.26 21.22
CA ALA A 92 -1.92 11.63 22.55
C ALA A 92 -1.42 13.08 22.59
N GLY A 93 -0.67 13.51 21.57
CA GLY A 93 -0.21 14.89 21.46
C GLY A 93 -1.37 15.89 21.37
N VAL A 94 -2.40 15.59 20.58
CA VAL A 94 -3.61 16.42 20.49
C VAL A 94 -4.33 16.52 21.83
N VAL A 95 -4.51 15.40 22.54
CA VAL A 95 -5.18 15.38 23.85
C VAL A 95 -4.40 16.19 24.88
N VAL A 96 -3.06 16.08 24.91
CA VAL A 96 -2.21 16.85 25.84
C VAL A 96 -2.29 18.34 25.53
N VAL A 97 -2.23 18.75 24.25
CA VAL A 97 -2.35 20.17 23.86
C VAL A 97 -3.73 20.71 24.23
N ALA A 98 -4.79 19.96 23.97
CA ALA A 98 -6.15 20.35 24.33
C ALA A 98 -6.35 20.51 25.85
N GLY A 99 -5.59 19.74 26.66
CA GLY A 99 -5.52 19.89 28.12
C GLY A 99 -4.59 21.02 28.61
N GLY A 100 -4.06 21.86 27.73
CA GLY A 100 -3.19 22.97 28.06
C GLY A 100 -1.68 22.65 28.06
N GLY A 101 -1.29 21.41 27.75
CA GLY A 101 0.10 20.97 27.70
C GLY A 101 0.81 21.36 26.41
N LEU A 102 1.10 22.63 26.18
CA LEU A 102 1.70 23.15 24.95
C LEU A 102 3.09 22.53 24.61
N TRP A 103 3.74 21.89 25.57
CA TRP A 103 5.00 21.17 25.35
C TRP A 103 4.87 20.00 24.35
N ALA A 104 3.65 19.51 24.10
CA ALA A 104 3.41 18.46 23.10
C ALA A 104 3.34 18.99 21.65
N LEU A 105 3.29 20.31 21.42
CA LEU A 105 3.29 20.88 20.06
C LEU A 105 4.48 20.44 19.19
N PRO A 106 5.72 20.37 19.68
CA PRO A 106 6.84 19.85 18.89
C PRO A 106 6.63 18.42 18.41
N ILE A 107 5.97 17.57 19.21
CA ILE A 107 5.66 16.17 18.82
C ILE A 107 4.69 16.16 17.65
N LEU A 108 3.64 16.97 17.71
CA LEU A 108 2.67 17.12 16.62
C LEU A 108 3.33 17.65 15.35
N LEU A 109 4.17 18.66 15.47
CA LEU A 109 4.92 19.23 14.34
C LEU A 109 5.88 18.20 13.74
N LEU A 110 6.60 17.45 14.57
CA LEU A 110 7.53 16.41 14.14
C LEU A 110 6.80 15.26 13.41
N GLY A 111 5.58 14.97 13.77
CA GLY A 111 4.73 14.00 13.05
C GLY A 111 4.17 14.58 11.75
N PHE A 112 3.67 15.79 11.77
CA PHE A 112 2.92 16.38 10.66
C PHE A 112 3.82 16.91 9.54
N VAL A 113 4.86 17.69 9.87
CA VAL A 113 5.74 18.35 8.89
C VAL A 113 6.48 17.37 7.99
N PRO A 114 7.13 16.30 8.49
CA PRO A 114 7.75 15.30 7.62
C PRO A 114 6.73 14.55 6.74
N GLY A 115 5.50 14.36 7.24
CA GLY A 115 4.40 13.80 6.46
C GLY A 115 4.06 14.67 5.25
N MET A 116 3.93 15.98 5.46
CA MET A 116 3.72 16.95 4.37
C MET A 116 4.89 16.95 3.39
N TRP A 117 6.13 16.96 3.88
CA TRP A 117 7.32 16.93 3.05
C TRP A 117 7.37 15.67 2.16
N ARG A 118 7.08 14.50 2.73
CA ARG A 118 6.93 13.26 1.94
C ARG A 118 5.85 13.39 0.86
N GLY A 119 4.75 14.07 1.17
CA GLY A 119 3.69 14.36 0.19
C GLY A 119 4.20 15.20 -0.98
N VAL A 120 4.93 16.27 -0.68
CA VAL A 120 5.57 17.12 -1.71
C VAL A 120 6.56 16.33 -2.57
N LEU A 121 7.40 15.49 -1.95
CA LEU A 121 8.34 14.64 -2.70
C LEU A 121 7.63 13.64 -3.63
N ARG A 122 6.53 13.03 -3.16
CA ARG A 122 5.69 12.14 -3.98
C ARG A 122 5.07 12.87 -5.16
N GLU A 123 4.54 14.07 -4.93
CA GLU A 123 3.97 14.90 -5.98
C GLU A 123 5.02 15.27 -7.04
N ARG A 124 6.20 15.70 -6.62
CA ARG A 124 7.31 16.01 -7.53
C ARG A 124 7.73 14.79 -8.35
N ALA A 125 7.88 13.63 -7.72
CA ALA A 125 8.20 12.39 -8.41
C ALA A 125 7.11 12.00 -9.42
N ALA A 126 5.83 12.09 -9.04
CA ALA A 126 4.71 11.79 -9.92
C ALA A 126 4.65 12.75 -11.12
N ARG A 127 4.92 14.04 -10.90
CA ARG A 127 4.97 15.05 -11.96
C ARG A 127 6.07 14.75 -13.00
N VAL A 128 7.23 14.28 -12.55
CA VAL A 128 8.32 13.86 -13.46
C VAL A 128 7.96 12.59 -14.22
N MET A 129 7.30 11.62 -13.55
CA MET A 129 6.89 10.37 -14.19
C MET A 129 5.72 10.53 -15.18
N PHE A 130 4.85 11.51 -14.97
CA PHE A 130 3.65 11.74 -15.78
C PHE A 130 3.58 13.17 -16.33
N PRO A 131 4.49 13.58 -17.24
CA PRO A 131 4.56 14.95 -17.73
C PRO A 131 3.27 15.40 -18.44
N GLY A 132 2.55 14.48 -19.10
CA GLY A 132 1.25 14.76 -19.73
C GLY A 132 0.12 15.12 -18.74
N ARG A 133 0.37 15.04 -17.43
CA ARG A 133 -0.60 15.40 -16.37
C ARG A 133 -0.22 16.70 -15.62
N ALA A 134 0.66 17.51 -16.18
CA ALA A 134 1.16 18.72 -15.50
C ALA A 134 0.04 19.65 -15.04
N ALA A 135 -1.01 19.87 -15.85
CA ALA A 135 -2.17 20.71 -15.50
C ALA A 135 -2.93 20.14 -14.28
N TRP A 136 -3.11 18.81 -14.20
CA TRP A 136 -3.76 18.15 -13.08
C TRP A 136 -2.96 18.36 -11.79
N PHE A 137 -1.65 18.15 -11.83
CA PHE A 137 -0.77 18.39 -10.67
C PHE A 137 -0.73 19.87 -10.27
N GLY A 138 -0.80 20.80 -11.22
CA GLY A 138 -0.92 22.23 -10.94
C GLY A 138 -2.16 22.56 -10.10
N ARG A 139 -3.29 21.91 -10.40
CA ARG A 139 -4.56 22.11 -9.70
C ARG A 139 -4.66 21.37 -8.36
N TYR A 140 -4.20 20.14 -8.31
CA TYR A 140 -4.45 19.21 -7.19
C TYR A 140 -3.17 18.79 -6.44
N GLY A 141 -1.98 19.24 -6.84
CA GLY A 141 -0.72 18.84 -6.21
C GLY A 141 -0.64 19.14 -4.71
N TRP A 142 -1.31 20.21 -4.24
CA TRP A 142 -1.39 20.58 -2.84
C TRP A 142 -2.01 19.45 -1.97
N VAL A 143 -2.89 18.63 -2.54
CA VAL A 143 -3.50 17.47 -1.86
C VAL A 143 -2.44 16.51 -1.34
N TYR A 144 -1.37 16.28 -2.11
CA TYR A 144 -0.27 15.42 -1.68
C TYR A 144 0.42 15.93 -0.42
N ALA A 145 0.63 17.24 -0.31
CA ALA A 145 1.25 17.83 0.88
C ALA A 145 0.32 17.74 2.10
N TRP A 146 -0.88 18.26 1.98
CA TRP A 146 -1.77 18.45 3.13
C TRP A 146 -2.47 17.17 3.59
N LEU A 147 -2.84 16.28 2.66
CA LEU A 147 -3.59 15.06 3.01
C LEU A 147 -2.70 13.85 3.30
N THR A 148 -1.40 13.88 2.99
CA THR A 148 -0.51 12.75 3.29
C THR A 148 -0.46 12.41 4.78
N PRO A 149 -0.33 13.35 5.73
CA PRO A 149 -0.39 13.03 7.16
C PRO A 149 -1.73 12.43 7.58
N LEU A 150 -2.84 12.94 7.02
CA LEU A 150 -4.19 12.44 7.32
C LEU A 150 -4.46 11.06 6.70
N ALA A 151 -3.88 10.77 5.54
CA ALA A 151 -3.99 9.46 4.90
C ALA A 151 -3.45 8.32 5.78
N THR A 152 -2.53 8.62 6.73
CA THR A 152 -2.02 7.64 7.68
C THR A 152 -3.13 7.07 8.57
N TRP A 153 -4.14 7.87 8.92
CA TRP A 153 -5.31 7.43 9.69
C TRP A 153 -6.20 6.49 8.88
N VAL A 154 -6.38 6.80 7.59
CA VAL A 154 -7.10 5.92 6.67
C VAL A 154 -6.39 4.58 6.55
N TRP A 155 -5.06 4.58 6.44
CA TRP A 155 -4.28 3.34 6.40
C TRP A 155 -4.34 2.57 7.72
N LEU A 156 -4.34 3.22 8.89
CA LEU A 156 -4.56 2.55 10.17
C LEU A 156 -5.92 1.83 10.19
N TYR A 157 -6.99 2.50 9.73
CA TYR A 157 -8.30 1.86 9.58
C TYR A 157 -8.23 0.65 8.66
N VAL A 158 -7.57 0.76 7.51
CA VAL A 158 -7.42 -0.34 6.54
C VAL A 158 -6.64 -1.52 7.15
N PHE A 159 -5.58 -1.26 7.93
CA PHE A 159 -4.87 -2.29 8.68
C PHE A 159 -5.79 -2.99 9.68
N LEU A 160 -6.54 -2.25 10.50
CA LEU A 160 -7.50 -2.80 11.46
C LEU A 160 -8.57 -3.64 10.75
N ALA A 161 -9.17 -3.12 9.67
CA ALA A 161 -10.17 -3.84 8.90
C ALA A 161 -9.64 -5.12 8.26
N SER A 162 -8.36 -5.15 7.85
CA SER A 162 -7.71 -6.33 7.27
C SER A 162 -7.31 -7.39 8.31
N SER A 163 -7.17 -7.01 9.60
CA SER A 163 -6.69 -7.90 10.67
C SER A 163 -7.58 -9.12 10.88
N PHE A 164 -8.89 -8.92 10.80
CA PHE A 164 -9.89 -9.93 11.15
C PHE A 164 -10.47 -10.67 9.94
N ARG A 165 -10.06 -10.30 8.71
CA ARG A 165 -10.61 -10.85 7.48
C ARG A 165 -9.61 -11.78 6.81
N ARG A 166 -10.09 -12.93 6.27
CA ARG A 166 -9.33 -13.85 5.42
C ARG A 166 -9.98 -14.04 4.05
N ARG A 167 -11.16 -13.45 3.86
CA ARG A 167 -11.91 -13.52 2.61
C ARG A 167 -11.74 -12.23 1.85
N ILE A 168 -11.58 -12.36 0.56
CA ILE A 168 -11.52 -11.24 -0.38
C ILE A 168 -12.57 -11.47 -1.45
N GLU A 169 -13.22 -10.40 -1.87
CA GLU A 169 -14.08 -10.38 -3.05
C GLU A 169 -13.28 -9.86 -4.24
N TRP A 170 -13.31 -10.59 -5.34
CA TRP A 170 -12.68 -10.19 -6.57
C TRP A 170 -13.49 -10.66 -7.77
N ARG A 171 -13.95 -9.70 -8.61
CA ARG A 171 -14.75 -9.94 -9.81
C ARG A 171 -16.01 -10.79 -9.55
N GLY A 172 -16.70 -10.52 -8.44
CA GLY A 172 -17.93 -11.24 -8.07
C GLY A 172 -17.72 -12.61 -7.43
N ASN A 173 -16.47 -13.04 -7.24
CA ASN A 173 -16.15 -14.28 -6.55
C ASN A 173 -15.54 -14.00 -5.18
N ILE A 174 -15.83 -14.87 -4.20
CA ILE A 174 -15.28 -14.81 -2.85
C ILE A 174 -14.19 -15.87 -2.70
N TYR A 175 -12.99 -15.41 -2.36
CA TYR A 175 -11.81 -16.25 -2.14
C TYR A 175 -11.41 -16.24 -0.67
N GLU A 176 -11.23 -17.41 -0.09
CA GLU A 176 -10.62 -17.58 1.24
C GLU A 176 -9.13 -17.85 1.09
N LEU A 177 -8.29 -16.97 1.67
CA LEU A 177 -6.84 -17.08 1.64
C LEU A 177 -6.36 -17.82 2.90
N ARG A 178 -5.94 -19.06 2.76
CA ARG A 178 -5.42 -19.88 3.87
C ARG A 178 -3.91 -19.78 3.98
N SER A 179 -3.22 -19.80 2.86
CA SER A 179 -1.76 -19.63 2.75
C SER A 179 -1.40 -19.02 1.39
N PRO A 180 -0.13 -18.65 1.15
CA PRO A 180 0.31 -18.14 -0.16
C PRO A 180 0.08 -19.09 -1.34
N SER A 181 -0.03 -20.40 -1.09
CA SER A 181 -0.24 -21.43 -2.09
C SER A 181 -1.60 -22.15 -1.97
N MET A 182 -2.46 -21.71 -1.04
CA MET A 182 -3.76 -22.35 -0.81
C MET A 182 -4.86 -21.30 -0.72
N THR A 183 -5.51 -21.08 -1.84
CA THR A 183 -6.70 -20.25 -1.97
C THR A 183 -7.88 -21.13 -2.33
N ARG A 184 -9.01 -20.92 -1.66
CA ARG A 184 -10.26 -21.64 -1.93
C ARG A 184 -11.30 -20.64 -2.44
N LEU A 185 -11.93 -20.98 -3.56
CA LEU A 185 -13.15 -20.31 -4.00
C LEU A 185 -14.29 -20.78 -3.06
N VAL A 186 -15.03 -19.83 -2.49
CA VAL A 186 -16.10 -20.10 -1.53
C VAL A 186 -17.48 -19.90 -2.19
N GLU A 187 -17.58 -18.88 -3.05
CA GLU A 187 -18.74 -18.54 -3.86
C GLU A 187 -18.30 -17.88 -5.16
#